data_37a61d5057a7948a73e2bda56b51c522
#
_entry.id   37a61d5057a7948a73e2bda56b51c522
#
_cell.length_a   1.000
_cell.length_b   1.000
_cell.length_c   1.000
_cell.angle_alpha   90.00
_cell.angle_beta   90.00
_cell.angle_gamma   90.00
#
_symmetry.space_group_name_H-M   'P 1'
#
loop_
_entity.id
_entity.type
_entity.pdbx_description
1 polymer ?
#
loop_
_entity_poly.entity_id
_entity_poly.type
_entity_poly.pdbx_seq_one_letter_code
_entity_poly.pdbx_strand_id
1 'polypeptide(L)'
;NTDNLCYNVRMKSQDLTRRAILSTVASTFDPLGLIAPIIITGKSILQKCCQLKLDWDDELRTELRNEWITWSNSLEHLETITFPRCYVTPDMDKITTAELHSFSDASTDAYGAAVYLRLVDVNRKVSLSLIQAKARVAPTNITSIPRLELQAALTSTLLTDCVKRELSTYSINKTYYYTDSQIVLGYLNNDTKRFQIFTANRAQKIREYTDPTDWYYIPTSQNPADHASRGLQADRINQPDCTWKTGPSFLNEEPLTMPAQPKHLTLQEIQAQTNDVKKIAHVHTTTASHKSILNILDEMSEWNKMVSFVCTMEQFKRFLTKPLTNKLTVKPYIDARIHAQFTIMKLLQEQHFYEEMTQLKSGTTIDKKKIGRAHV
;
A
#
# COMPACT_ATOMS: atom_id res chain seq x y z
N ASN A 1 22.80 20.95 -21.52
CA ASN A 1 22.71 19.73 -20.69
C ASN A 1 21.53 19.84 -19.72
N THR A 2 20.41 19.27 -20.09
CA THR A 2 19.26 19.14 -19.19
C THR A 2 19.51 17.93 -18.29
N ASP A 3 19.48 18.13 -16.96
CA ASP A 3 19.64 17.03 -15.98
C ASP A 3 18.33 16.24 -15.91
N ASN A 4 18.16 15.29 -16.83
CA ASN A 4 16.99 14.47 -16.96
C ASN A 4 17.31 12.97 -16.75
N LEU A 5 16.37 12.25 -16.17
CA LEU A 5 16.33 10.79 -16.20
C LEU A 5 15.84 10.35 -17.58
N CYS A 6 16.60 9.50 -18.25
CA CYS A 6 16.29 8.94 -19.56
C CYS A 6 16.29 7.41 -19.47
N TYR A 7 15.53 6.76 -20.34
CA TYR A 7 15.45 5.32 -20.42
C TYR A 7 16.17 4.81 -21.68
N ASN A 8 17.01 3.81 -21.51
CA ASN A 8 17.64 3.12 -22.63
C ASN A 8 17.26 1.63 -22.56
N VAL A 9 16.48 1.18 -23.50
CA VAL A 9 16.01 -0.19 -23.57
C VAL A 9 16.76 -0.92 -24.68
N ARG A 10 17.60 -1.87 -24.30
CA ARG A 10 18.23 -2.78 -25.27
C ARG A 10 17.36 -4.03 -25.42
N MET A 11 16.64 -4.11 -26.52
CA MET A 11 15.95 -5.34 -26.90
C MET A 11 16.98 -6.44 -27.12
N LYS A 12 16.97 -7.46 -26.25
CA LYS A 12 17.94 -8.57 -26.33
C LYS A 12 17.55 -9.65 -27.33
N SER A 13 16.26 -9.83 -27.58
CA SER A 13 15.71 -10.84 -28.47
C SER A 13 14.32 -10.46 -28.93
N GLN A 14 14.00 -10.76 -30.18
CA GLN A 14 12.65 -10.66 -30.74
C GLN A 14 11.91 -12.01 -30.72
N ASP A 15 12.47 -13.01 -30.04
CA ASP A 15 11.86 -14.33 -29.96
C ASP A 15 10.45 -14.25 -29.36
N LEU A 16 9.57 -15.05 -29.92
CA LEU A 16 8.16 -15.09 -29.56
C LEU A 16 7.91 -16.15 -28.49
N THR A 17 8.67 -16.05 -27.38
CA THR A 17 8.63 -17.04 -26.29
C THR A 17 8.41 -16.35 -24.93
N ARG A 18 7.88 -17.12 -23.97
CA ARG A 18 7.73 -16.67 -22.60
C ARG A 18 9.07 -16.22 -21.99
N ARG A 19 10.18 -16.87 -22.32
CA ARG A 19 11.54 -16.52 -21.87
C ARG A 19 11.93 -15.13 -22.38
N ALA A 20 11.68 -14.84 -23.65
CA ALA A 20 11.99 -13.54 -24.23
C ALA A 20 11.20 -12.40 -23.60
N ILE A 21 9.89 -12.62 -23.33
CA ILE A 21 9.04 -11.66 -22.63
C ILE A 21 9.61 -11.36 -21.26
N LEU A 22 9.91 -12.39 -20.45
CA LEU A 22 10.48 -12.19 -19.11
C LEU A 22 11.81 -11.44 -19.17
N SER A 23 12.70 -11.82 -20.10
CA SER A 23 14.00 -11.17 -20.26
C SER A 23 13.86 -9.69 -20.59
N THR A 24 12.96 -9.34 -21.49
CA THR A 24 12.73 -7.93 -21.89
C THR A 24 12.10 -7.11 -20.77
N VAL A 25 11.05 -7.63 -20.13
CA VAL A 25 10.40 -6.96 -18.99
C VAL A 25 11.38 -6.76 -17.82
N ALA A 26 12.21 -7.77 -17.52
CA ALA A 26 13.17 -7.70 -16.42
C ALA A 26 14.39 -6.82 -16.76
N SER A 27 14.72 -6.63 -18.04
CA SER A 27 15.84 -5.77 -18.45
C SER A 27 15.53 -4.28 -18.37
N THR A 28 14.26 -3.92 -18.27
CA THR A 28 13.83 -2.52 -18.16
C THR A 28 14.00 -2.05 -16.72
N PHE A 29 15.03 -1.24 -16.47
CA PHE A 29 15.34 -0.75 -15.12
C PHE A 29 14.55 0.51 -14.81
N ASP A 30 13.56 0.40 -13.94
CA ASP A 30 12.69 1.50 -13.49
C ASP A 30 12.48 1.46 -11.97
N PRO A 31 13.48 1.84 -11.17
CA PRO A 31 13.41 1.76 -9.72
C PRO A 31 12.38 2.71 -9.11
N LEU A 32 12.12 3.84 -9.75
CA LEU A 32 11.13 4.83 -9.31
C LEU A 32 9.72 4.55 -9.85
N GLY A 33 9.58 3.65 -10.82
CA GLY A 33 8.28 3.33 -11.42
C GLY A 33 7.73 4.42 -12.35
N LEU A 34 8.58 5.31 -12.86
CA LEU A 34 8.15 6.42 -13.71
C LEU A 34 7.55 5.96 -15.05
N ILE A 35 7.92 4.77 -15.52
CA ILE A 35 7.34 4.12 -16.70
C ILE A 35 6.53 2.86 -16.34
N ALA A 36 6.05 2.77 -15.09
CA ALA A 36 5.27 1.63 -14.61
C ALA A 36 4.06 1.27 -15.49
N PRO A 37 3.30 2.24 -16.09
CA PRO A 37 2.22 1.92 -17.03
C PRO A 37 2.66 1.19 -18.28
N ILE A 38 3.87 1.42 -18.74
CA ILE A 38 4.41 0.74 -19.92
C ILE A 38 4.83 -0.68 -19.53
N ILE A 39 5.54 -0.81 -18.41
CA ILE A 39 6.05 -2.11 -17.93
C ILE A 39 4.92 -3.05 -17.53
N ILE A 40 3.80 -2.54 -16.97
CA ILE A 40 2.69 -3.39 -16.53
C ILE A 40 2.06 -4.15 -17.68
N THR A 41 2.01 -3.58 -18.88
CA THR A 41 1.51 -4.25 -20.08
C THR A 41 2.34 -5.49 -20.40
N GLY A 42 3.67 -5.38 -20.41
CA GLY A 42 4.56 -6.54 -20.61
C GLY A 42 4.42 -7.60 -19.51
N LYS A 43 4.23 -7.17 -18.24
CA LYS A 43 3.96 -8.09 -17.11
C LYS A 43 2.62 -8.79 -17.26
N SER A 44 1.58 -8.13 -17.78
CA SER A 44 0.26 -8.73 -18.05
C SER A 44 0.35 -9.78 -19.14
N ILE A 45 1.10 -9.53 -20.21
CA ILE A 45 1.35 -10.53 -21.27
C ILE A 45 2.05 -11.77 -20.68
N LEU A 46 3.09 -11.55 -19.86
CA LEU A 46 3.79 -12.64 -19.16
C LEU A 46 2.86 -13.45 -18.25
N GLN A 47 1.96 -12.79 -17.52
CA GLN A 47 0.97 -13.44 -16.67
C GLN A 47 -0.01 -14.30 -17.49
N LYS A 48 -0.49 -13.81 -18.65
CA LYS A 48 -1.32 -14.57 -19.58
C LYS A 48 -0.60 -15.84 -20.07
N CYS A 49 0.71 -15.77 -20.38
CA CYS A 49 1.51 -16.95 -20.70
C CYS A 49 1.50 -17.97 -19.56
N CYS A 50 1.62 -17.50 -18.31
CA CYS A 50 1.57 -18.38 -17.13
C CYS A 50 0.19 -19.03 -16.94
N GLN A 51 -0.89 -18.28 -17.16
CA GLN A 51 -2.27 -18.78 -17.09
C GLN A 51 -2.55 -19.86 -18.14
N LEU A 52 -1.99 -19.69 -19.35
CA LEU A 52 -2.07 -20.67 -20.43
C LEU A 52 -1.11 -21.85 -20.27
N LYS A 53 -0.28 -21.85 -19.19
CA LYS A 53 0.71 -22.89 -18.87
C LYS A 53 1.69 -23.13 -20.03
N LEU A 54 2.08 -22.08 -20.76
CA LEU A 54 3.11 -22.19 -21.79
C LEU A 54 4.45 -22.49 -21.15
N ASP A 55 5.21 -23.40 -21.73
CA ASP A 55 6.61 -23.62 -21.34
C ASP A 55 7.49 -22.44 -21.74
N TRP A 56 8.73 -22.42 -21.26
CA TRP A 56 9.62 -21.27 -21.40
C TRP A 56 9.97 -20.93 -22.85
N ASP A 57 10.07 -21.93 -23.69
CA ASP A 57 10.52 -21.83 -25.07
C ASP A 57 9.40 -22.17 -26.08
N ASP A 58 8.17 -22.34 -25.59
CA ASP A 58 7.01 -22.51 -26.44
C ASP A 58 6.75 -21.24 -27.25
N GLU A 59 6.37 -21.42 -28.52
CA GLU A 59 5.95 -20.30 -29.36
C GLU A 59 4.62 -19.71 -28.85
N LEU A 60 4.55 -18.38 -28.83
CA LEU A 60 3.35 -17.67 -28.39
C LEU A 60 2.18 -17.94 -29.34
N ARG A 61 0.98 -18.10 -28.78
CA ARG A 61 -0.26 -18.14 -29.55
C ARG A 61 -0.48 -16.81 -30.28
N THR A 62 -1.16 -16.84 -31.39
CA THR A 62 -1.36 -15.69 -32.29
C THR A 62 -1.81 -14.41 -31.59
N GLU A 63 -2.76 -14.52 -30.65
CA GLU A 63 -3.27 -13.36 -29.89
C GLU A 63 -2.19 -12.71 -29.00
N LEU A 64 -1.50 -13.52 -28.19
CA LEU A 64 -0.41 -13.03 -27.34
C LEU A 64 0.79 -12.54 -28.14
N ARG A 65 1.05 -13.15 -29.29
CA ARG A 65 2.08 -12.71 -30.23
C ARG A 65 1.83 -11.29 -30.71
N ASN A 66 0.61 -10.96 -31.10
CA ASN A 66 0.26 -9.62 -31.57
C ASN A 66 0.37 -8.59 -30.45
N GLU A 67 -0.14 -8.93 -29.23
CA GLU A 67 0.03 -8.06 -28.05
C GLU A 67 1.51 -7.81 -27.74
N TRP A 68 2.32 -8.87 -27.78
CA TRP A 68 3.77 -8.78 -27.52
C TRP A 68 4.49 -7.93 -28.56
N ILE A 69 4.24 -8.15 -29.87
CA ILE A 69 4.88 -7.36 -30.94
C ILE A 69 4.49 -5.90 -30.83
N THR A 70 3.21 -5.60 -30.59
CA THR A 70 2.74 -4.23 -30.43
C THR A 70 3.43 -3.54 -29.25
N TRP A 71 3.49 -4.21 -28.10
CA TRP A 71 4.12 -3.66 -26.91
C TRP A 71 5.64 -3.52 -27.09
N SER A 72 6.32 -4.54 -27.59
CA SER A 72 7.78 -4.53 -27.78
C SER A 72 8.24 -3.44 -28.75
N ASN A 73 7.51 -3.26 -29.85
CA ASN A 73 7.79 -2.18 -30.81
C ASN A 73 7.60 -0.79 -30.17
N SER A 74 6.63 -0.63 -29.26
CA SER A 74 6.42 0.64 -28.55
C SER A 74 7.61 1.03 -27.66
N LEU A 75 8.43 0.07 -27.21
CA LEU A 75 9.57 0.31 -26.34
C LEU A 75 10.66 1.19 -26.97
N GLU A 76 10.74 1.25 -28.29
CA GLU A 76 11.65 2.18 -29.03
C GLU A 76 11.39 3.64 -28.64
N HIS A 77 10.14 3.98 -28.33
CA HIS A 77 9.77 5.33 -27.90
C HIS A 77 10.25 5.68 -26.47
N LEU A 78 10.71 4.71 -25.67
CA LEU A 78 11.21 4.98 -24.31
C LEU A 78 12.40 5.94 -24.30
N GLU A 79 13.24 5.93 -25.31
CA GLU A 79 14.39 6.85 -25.42
C GLU A 79 13.97 8.32 -25.53
N THR A 80 12.74 8.57 -25.97
CA THR A 80 12.18 9.94 -26.07
C THR A 80 11.54 10.41 -24.75
N ILE A 81 11.36 9.50 -23.78
CA ILE A 81 10.72 9.80 -22.50
C ILE A 81 11.77 10.28 -21.52
N THR A 82 11.57 11.50 -21.03
CA THR A 82 12.46 12.12 -20.05
C THR A 82 11.68 12.62 -18.84
N PHE A 83 12.29 12.52 -17.67
CA PHE A 83 11.78 13.10 -16.42
C PHE A 83 12.86 13.99 -15.80
N PRO A 84 12.51 15.23 -15.37
CA PRO A 84 13.46 16.08 -14.66
C PRO A 84 13.95 15.42 -13.37
N ARG A 85 15.25 15.48 -13.11
CA ARG A 85 15.80 15.04 -11.81
C ARG A 85 15.59 16.09 -10.72
N CYS A 86 15.57 17.36 -11.11
CA CYS A 86 15.28 18.45 -10.20
C CYS A 86 13.77 18.74 -10.20
N TYR A 87 13.17 18.73 -9.01
CA TYR A 87 11.74 19.00 -8.84
C TYR A 87 11.42 20.49 -8.78
N VAL A 88 12.42 21.32 -8.48
CA VAL A 88 12.29 22.78 -8.54
C VAL A 88 12.69 23.24 -9.93
N THR A 89 11.81 23.94 -10.62
CA THR A 89 12.13 24.51 -11.93
C THR A 89 13.05 25.74 -11.77
N PRO A 90 13.96 26.02 -12.73
CA PRO A 90 14.96 27.09 -12.58
C PRO A 90 14.38 28.49 -12.39
N ASP A 91 13.11 28.68 -12.71
CA ASP A 91 12.36 29.94 -12.66
C ASP A 91 11.44 30.04 -11.42
N MET A 92 11.59 29.14 -10.44
CA MET A 92 10.93 29.21 -9.14
C MET A 92 11.81 29.93 -8.12
N ASP A 93 11.16 30.73 -7.31
CA ASP A 93 11.75 31.38 -6.14
C ASP A 93 11.69 30.47 -4.91
N LYS A 94 11.83 31.05 -3.72
CA LYS A 94 11.78 30.30 -2.46
C LYS A 94 10.47 29.53 -2.32
N ILE A 95 10.56 28.21 -2.13
CA ILE A 95 9.43 27.35 -1.91
C ILE A 95 8.78 27.63 -0.55
N THR A 96 7.47 27.83 -0.57
CA THR A 96 6.63 28.08 0.61
C THR A 96 5.81 26.86 1.01
N THR A 97 5.39 26.06 0.01
CA THR A 97 4.54 24.90 0.26
C THR A 97 5.06 23.70 -0.53
N ALA A 98 5.12 22.56 0.16
CA ALA A 98 5.42 21.26 -0.45
C ALA A 98 4.33 20.27 -0.05
N GLU A 99 3.67 19.66 -1.02
CA GLU A 99 2.56 18.73 -0.82
C GLU A 99 2.79 17.44 -1.59
N LEU A 100 2.34 16.32 -1.02
CA LEU A 100 2.32 15.04 -1.72
C LEU A 100 0.90 14.68 -2.13
N HIS A 101 0.73 14.30 -3.38
CA HIS A 101 -0.53 13.87 -3.95
C HIS A 101 -0.39 12.44 -4.47
N SER A 102 -1.07 11.51 -3.82
CA SER A 102 -0.95 10.08 -4.10
C SER A 102 -2.26 9.52 -4.66
N PHE A 103 -2.17 8.92 -5.84
CA PHE A 103 -3.29 8.39 -6.58
C PHE A 103 -3.25 6.87 -6.59
N SER A 104 -4.41 6.24 -6.54
CA SER A 104 -4.54 4.78 -6.59
C SER A 104 -5.70 4.36 -7.47
N ASP A 105 -5.50 3.28 -8.23
CA ASP A 105 -6.50 2.68 -9.10
C ASP A 105 -6.28 1.19 -9.28
N ALA A 106 -7.34 0.46 -9.64
CA ALA A 106 -7.27 -0.94 -10.00
C ALA A 106 -8.24 -1.31 -11.12
N SER A 107 -7.77 -2.16 -12.00
CA SER A 107 -8.56 -2.85 -13.02
C SER A 107 -8.67 -4.35 -12.70
N THR A 108 -9.26 -5.11 -13.62
CA THR A 108 -9.28 -6.59 -13.55
C THR A 108 -7.89 -7.19 -13.68
N ASP A 109 -6.99 -6.53 -14.40
CA ASP A 109 -5.69 -7.08 -14.82
C ASP A 109 -4.53 -6.60 -13.94
N ALA A 110 -4.65 -5.38 -13.39
CA ALA A 110 -3.58 -4.78 -12.61
C ALA A 110 -4.11 -3.74 -11.61
N TYR A 111 -3.26 -3.36 -10.67
CA TYR A 111 -3.49 -2.25 -9.76
C TYR A 111 -2.20 -1.45 -9.57
N GLY A 112 -2.37 -0.16 -9.30
CA GLY A 112 -1.22 0.72 -9.18
C GLY A 112 -1.46 1.97 -8.37
N ALA A 113 -0.36 2.71 -8.18
CA ALA A 113 -0.33 3.99 -7.51
C ALA A 113 0.73 4.90 -8.12
N ALA A 114 0.48 6.20 -8.05
CA ALA A 114 1.42 7.24 -8.47
C ALA A 114 1.45 8.37 -7.44
N VAL A 115 2.66 8.85 -7.11
CA VAL A 115 2.89 9.91 -6.13
C VAL A 115 3.52 11.09 -6.82
N TYR A 116 2.89 12.25 -6.67
CA TYR A 116 3.36 13.54 -7.20
C TYR A 116 3.78 14.46 -6.06
N LEU A 117 4.84 15.21 -6.29
CA LEU A 117 5.25 16.34 -5.45
C LEU A 117 4.75 17.63 -6.11
N ARG A 118 3.97 18.38 -5.36
CA ARG A 118 3.53 19.74 -5.72
C ARG A 118 4.29 20.74 -4.87
N LEU A 119 5.01 21.63 -5.52
CA LEU A 119 5.75 22.72 -4.87
C LEU A 119 5.13 24.05 -5.29
N VAL A 120 4.98 24.95 -4.33
CA VAL A 120 4.50 26.32 -4.58
C VAL A 120 5.53 27.30 -4.01
N ASP A 121 5.90 28.28 -4.81
CA ASP A 121 6.83 29.33 -4.42
C ASP A 121 6.12 30.55 -3.80
N VAL A 122 6.90 31.55 -3.39
CA VAL A 122 6.39 32.81 -2.82
C VAL A 122 5.53 33.61 -3.82
N ASN A 123 5.70 33.41 -5.13
CA ASN A 123 4.93 34.04 -6.19
C ASN A 123 3.71 33.24 -6.62
N ARG A 124 3.35 32.20 -5.88
CA ARG A 124 2.28 31.23 -6.19
C ARG A 124 2.50 30.44 -7.48
N LYS A 125 3.75 30.32 -7.93
CA LYS A 125 4.07 29.46 -9.05
C LYS A 125 4.09 28.01 -8.60
N VAL A 126 3.46 27.14 -9.38
CA VAL A 126 3.35 25.72 -9.09
C VAL A 126 4.32 24.92 -9.94
N SER A 127 5.07 24.01 -9.31
CA SER A 127 5.79 22.92 -9.97
C SER A 127 5.22 21.59 -9.54
N LEU A 128 4.88 20.75 -10.50
CA LEU A 128 4.33 19.43 -10.27
C LEU A 128 5.21 18.36 -10.90
N SER A 129 5.63 17.38 -10.12
CA SER A 129 6.53 16.33 -10.58
C SER A 129 6.05 14.95 -10.13
N LEU A 130 6.02 13.98 -11.03
CA LEU A 130 5.87 12.57 -10.70
C LEU A 130 7.16 12.09 -10.01
N ILE A 131 7.04 11.66 -8.75
CA ILE A 131 8.18 11.25 -7.93
C ILE A 131 8.40 9.75 -7.99
N GLN A 132 7.33 9.01 -7.75
CA GLN A 132 7.40 7.57 -7.68
C GLN A 132 6.05 6.96 -8.04
N ALA A 133 6.10 5.79 -8.68
CA ALA A 133 4.90 5.03 -8.98
C ALA A 133 5.16 3.53 -8.85
N LYS A 134 4.08 2.75 -8.81
CA LYS A 134 4.16 1.31 -8.74
C LYS A 134 2.94 0.67 -9.38
N ALA A 135 3.16 -0.27 -10.27
CA ALA A 135 2.11 -1.09 -10.88
C ALA A 135 2.39 -2.58 -10.64
N ARG A 136 1.34 -3.34 -10.36
CA ARG A 136 1.39 -4.78 -10.15
C ARG A 136 0.25 -5.46 -10.88
N VAL A 137 0.51 -6.60 -11.50
CA VAL A 137 -0.55 -7.44 -12.06
C VAL A 137 -1.47 -7.98 -10.96
N ALA A 138 -2.76 -8.06 -11.26
CA ALA A 138 -3.73 -8.64 -10.35
C ALA A 138 -3.43 -10.13 -10.11
N PRO A 139 -3.70 -10.69 -8.92
CA PRO A 139 -3.55 -12.11 -8.66
C PRO A 139 -4.44 -12.93 -9.61
N THR A 140 -3.94 -14.09 -10.03
CA THR A 140 -4.69 -15.02 -10.90
C THR A 140 -5.91 -15.64 -10.22
N ASN A 141 -5.91 -15.71 -8.90
CA ASN A 141 -7.09 -16.11 -8.13
C ASN A 141 -8.12 -14.98 -8.16
N ILE A 142 -9.39 -15.35 -8.35
CA ILE A 142 -10.50 -14.40 -8.46
C ILE A 142 -10.53 -13.48 -7.25
N THR A 143 -10.22 -12.22 -7.48
CA THR A 143 -10.29 -11.17 -6.48
C THR A 143 -11.26 -10.12 -6.99
N SER A 144 -12.20 -9.68 -6.15
CA SER A 144 -13.16 -8.64 -6.55
C SER A 144 -12.46 -7.30 -6.80
N ILE A 145 -13.00 -6.49 -7.72
CA ILE A 145 -12.46 -5.16 -8.04
C ILE A 145 -12.32 -4.29 -6.78
N PRO A 146 -13.31 -4.18 -5.87
CA PRO A 146 -13.14 -3.41 -4.64
C PRO A 146 -11.97 -3.85 -3.76
N ARG A 147 -11.61 -5.12 -3.78
CA ARG A 147 -10.42 -5.62 -3.08
C ARG A 147 -9.12 -5.24 -3.78
N LEU A 148 -9.11 -5.21 -5.11
CA LEU A 148 -7.96 -4.72 -5.87
C LEU A 148 -7.78 -3.22 -5.70
N GLU A 149 -8.86 -2.43 -5.71
CA GLU A 149 -8.86 -0.99 -5.40
C GLU A 149 -8.31 -0.71 -3.99
N LEU A 150 -8.75 -1.49 -2.99
CA LEU A 150 -8.21 -1.39 -1.63
C LEU A 150 -6.72 -1.78 -1.57
N GLN A 151 -6.29 -2.74 -2.41
CA GLN A 151 -4.88 -3.11 -2.52
C GLN A 151 -4.06 -1.99 -3.19
N ALA A 152 -4.64 -1.30 -4.18
CA ALA A 152 -4.05 -0.12 -4.80
C ALA A 152 -3.90 1.02 -3.78
N ALA A 153 -4.94 1.28 -2.99
CA ALA A 153 -4.92 2.27 -1.91
C ALA A 153 -3.83 1.97 -0.85
N LEU A 154 -3.69 0.70 -0.46
CA LEU A 154 -2.60 0.29 0.43
C LEU A 154 -1.23 0.50 -0.22
N THR A 155 -1.10 0.21 -1.52
CA THR A 155 0.15 0.42 -2.26
C THR A 155 0.50 1.91 -2.32
N SER A 156 -0.49 2.77 -2.59
CA SER A 156 -0.38 4.23 -2.55
C SER A 156 0.12 4.72 -1.19
N THR A 157 -0.49 4.25 -0.10
CA THR A 157 -0.11 4.59 1.28
C THR A 157 1.36 4.26 1.58
N LEU A 158 1.76 3.02 1.31
CA LEU A 158 3.13 2.55 1.60
C LEU A 158 4.19 3.22 0.70
N LEU A 159 3.82 3.52 -0.54
CA LEU A 159 4.69 4.23 -1.47
C LEU A 159 4.91 5.67 -1.00
N THR A 160 3.85 6.34 -0.59
CA THR A 160 3.91 7.70 -0.07
C THR A 160 4.70 7.81 1.23
N ASP A 161 4.57 6.83 2.12
CA ASP A 161 5.39 6.77 3.34
C ASP A 161 6.89 6.62 3.01
N CYS A 162 7.22 5.80 2.02
CA CYS A 162 8.59 5.69 1.52
C CYS A 162 9.10 7.03 0.98
N VAL A 163 8.31 7.69 0.11
CA VAL A 163 8.64 9.01 -0.44
C VAL A 163 8.84 10.06 0.66
N LYS A 164 7.96 10.11 1.66
CA LYS A 164 8.10 11.06 2.79
C LYS A 164 9.41 10.89 3.54
N ARG A 165 9.84 9.65 3.77
CA ARG A 165 11.10 9.38 4.47
C ARG A 165 12.33 9.79 3.68
N GLU A 166 12.28 9.60 2.36
CA GLU A 166 13.42 9.90 1.48
C GLU A 166 13.49 11.39 1.09
N LEU A 167 12.36 12.08 0.99
CA LEU A 167 12.30 13.51 0.67
C LEU A 167 12.53 14.41 1.90
N SER A 168 13.51 14.09 2.74
CA SER A 168 13.83 14.84 3.96
C SER A 168 14.23 16.30 3.71
N THR A 169 14.64 16.65 2.49
CA THR A 169 15.01 18.01 2.09
C THR A 169 13.80 18.95 2.06
N TYR A 170 12.60 18.41 1.85
CA TYR A 170 11.36 19.19 1.82
C TYR A 170 10.56 18.95 3.10
N SER A 171 10.15 20.02 3.78
CA SER A 171 9.14 19.91 4.83
C SER A 171 7.77 19.74 4.19
N ILE A 172 7.28 18.50 4.12
CA ILE A 172 5.98 18.21 3.53
C ILE A 172 4.86 18.77 4.42
N ASN A 173 4.16 19.79 3.94
CA ASN A 173 3.09 20.47 4.65
C ASN A 173 1.84 19.59 4.79
N LYS A 174 1.44 18.93 3.69
CA LYS A 174 0.26 18.06 3.66
C LYS A 174 0.42 16.94 2.64
N THR A 175 -0.33 15.88 2.86
CA THR A 175 -0.42 14.75 1.95
C THR A 175 -1.87 14.46 1.65
N TYR A 176 -2.18 14.27 0.38
CA TYR A 176 -3.51 13.97 -0.12
C TYR A 176 -3.50 12.61 -0.81
N TYR A 177 -4.52 11.81 -0.55
CA TYR A 177 -4.70 10.50 -1.17
C TYR A 177 -5.97 10.51 -2.00
N TYR A 178 -5.91 9.93 -3.19
CA TYR A 178 -7.00 9.95 -4.15
C TYR A 178 -7.33 8.54 -4.63
N THR A 179 -8.62 8.25 -4.72
CA THR A 179 -9.16 7.03 -5.31
C THR A 179 -10.49 7.34 -6.01
N ASP A 180 -10.80 6.66 -7.09
CA ASP A 180 -12.12 6.74 -7.74
C ASP A 180 -13.12 5.71 -7.18
N SER A 181 -12.69 4.93 -6.18
CA SER A 181 -13.52 3.95 -5.49
C SER A 181 -14.20 4.54 -4.25
N GLN A 182 -15.50 4.83 -4.36
CA GLN A 182 -16.32 5.20 -3.21
C GLN A 182 -16.38 4.08 -2.16
N ILE A 183 -16.24 2.82 -2.58
CA ILE A 183 -16.22 1.66 -1.69
C ILE A 183 -14.98 1.69 -0.80
N VAL A 184 -13.80 2.00 -1.37
CA VAL A 184 -12.56 2.15 -0.59
C VAL A 184 -12.70 3.27 0.43
N LEU A 185 -13.22 4.43 0.03
CA LEU A 185 -13.51 5.52 0.97
C LEU A 185 -14.47 5.08 2.07
N GLY A 186 -15.49 4.29 1.71
CA GLY A 186 -16.42 3.69 2.68
C GLY A 186 -15.75 2.73 3.65
N TYR A 187 -14.77 1.93 3.21
CA TYR A 187 -13.97 1.08 4.10
C TYR A 187 -13.12 1.91 5.06
N LEU A 188 -12.52 3.00 4.59
CA LEU A 188 -11.63 3.83 5.39
C LEU A 188 -12.39 4.70 6.42
N ASN A 189 -13.59 5.16 6.09
CA ASN A 189 -14.40 5.97 6.99
C ASN A 189 -15.22 5.16 8.00
N ASN A 190 -15.10 3.82 8.01
CA ASN A 190 -15.96 2.97 8.80
C ASN A 190 -15.20 2.19 9.87
N ASP A 191 -15.07 2.76 11.08
CA ASP A 191 -14.32 2.18 12.19
C ASP A 191 -15.04 1.03 12.92
N THR A 192 -16.35 1.01 12.85
CA THR A 192 -17.16 0.18 13.73
C THR A 192 -17.56 -1.16 13.14
N LYS A 193 -17.21 -1.44 11.89
CA LYS A 193 -17.76 -2.59 11.17
C LYS A 193 -16.80 -3.72 10.94
N ARG A 194 -17.37 -4.90 11.02
CA ARG A 194 -16.68 -6.18 10.82
C ARG A 194 -16.56 -6.49 9.34
N PHE A 195 -15.50 -6.03 8.72
CA PHE A 195 -15.15 -6.47 7.39
C PHE A 195 -14.54 -7.88 7.38
N GLN A 196 -14.57 -8.54 6.24
CA GLN A 196 -13.79 -9.75 6.01
C GLN A 196 -12.30 -9.50 6.29
N ILE A 197 -11.58 -10.54 6.67
CA ILE A 197 -10.18 -10.45 7.12
C ILE A 197 -9.30 -9.70 6.10
N PHE A 198 -9.48 -9.97 4.81
CA PHE A 198 -8.71 -9.30 3.76
C PHE A 198 -8.89 -7.79 3.80
N THR A 199 -10.13 -7.33 3.83
CA THR A 199 -10.50 -5.90 3.80
C THR A 199 -10.15 -5.23 5.14
N ALA A 200 -10.46 -5.88 6.26
CA ALA A 200 -10.17 -5.34 7.59
C ALA A 200 -8.67 -5.08 7.80
N ASN A 201 -7.82 -6.04 7.45
CA ASN A 201 -6.37 -5.90 7.64
C ASN A 201 -5.77 -4.77 6.77
N ARG A 202 -6.29 -4.60 5.54
CA ARG A 202 -5.79 -3.55 4.65
C ARG A 202 -6.29 -2.16 5.03
N ALA A 203 -7.56 -2.03 5.34
CA ALA A 203 -8.14 -0.78 5.81
C ALA A 203 -7.46 -0.32 7.12
N GLN A 204 -7.22 -1.26 8.05
CA GLN A 204 -6.47 -0.99 9.27
C GLN A 204 -5.04 -0.53 8.93
N LYS A 205 -4.35 -1.24 8.02
CA LYS A 205 -2.98 -0.90 7.64
C LYS A 205 -2.89 0.49 7.01
N ILE A 206 -3.86 0.88 6.18
CA ILE A 206 -3.94 2.23 5.59
C ILE A 206 -4.10 3.27 6.71
N ARG A 207 -5.01 3.05 7.67
CA ARG A 207 -5.25 3.98 8.79
C ARG A 207 -4.08 4.09 9.77
N GLU A 208 -3.16 3.12 9.81
CA GLU A 208 -1.92 3.21 10.60
C GLU A 208 -0.97 4.30 10.06
N TYR A 209 -1.06 4.63 8.77
CA TYR A 209 -0.18 5.58 8.09
C TYR A 209 -0.89 6.87 7.66
N THR A 210 -2.22 6.86 7.55
CA THR A 210 -3.01 7.97 7.00
C THR A 210 -4.25 8.23 7.86
N ASP A 211 -4.72 9.48 7.87
CA ASP A 211 -6.03 9.81 8.40
C ASP A 211 -7.09 9.63 7.28
N PRO A 212 -8.26 9.04 7.55
CA PRO A 212 -9.34 8.96 6.57
C PRO A 212 -9.76 10.30 5.97
N THR A 213 -9.57 11.40 6.70
CA THR A 213 -9.85 12.76 6.21
C THR A 213 -8.89 13.27 5.14
N ASP A 214 -7.75 12.60 4.96
CA ASP A 214 -6.78 12.90 3.89
C ASP A 214 -7.10 12.18 2.58
N TRP A 215 -8.17 11.36 2.57
CA TRP A 215 -8.62 10.59 1.40
C TRP A 215 -9.76 11.28 0.68
N TYR A 216 -9.59 11.45 -0.62
CA TYR A 216 -10.51 12.17 -1.50
C TYR A 216 -10.94 11.30 -2.67
N TYR A 217 -12.18 11.49 -3.09
CA TYR A 217 -12.66 10.95 -4.34
C TYR A 217 -12.10 11.73 -5.51
N ILE A 218 -11.75 11.04 -6.58
CA ILE A 218 -11.41 11.62 -7.87
C ILE A 218 -12.15 10.89 -8.98
N PRO A 219 -12.72 11.59 -9.98
CA PRO A 219 -13.28 10.92 -11.16
C PRO A 219 -12.20 10.14 -11.90
N THR A 220 -12.53 8.95 -12.40
CA THR A 220 -11.58 8.07 -13.14
C THR A 220 -10.87 8.79 -14.28
N SER A 221 -11.58 9.68 -15.01
CA SER A 221 -10.98 10.46 -16.12
C SER A 221 -9.86 11.43 -15.67
N GLN A 222 -9.78 11.74 -14.38
CA GLN A 222 -8.76 12.60 -13.79
C GLN A 222 -7.75 11.81 -12.95
N ASN A 223 -7.94 10.48 -12.81
CA ASN A 223 -7.08 9.65 -12.00
C ASN A 223 -5.86 9.16 -12.82
N PRO A 224 -4.64 9.71 -12.61
CA PRO A 224 -3.48 9.26 -13.36
C PRO A 224 -3.09 7.81 -13.05
N ALA A 225 -3.50 7.25 -11.91
CA ALA A 225 -3.27 5.85 -11.56
C ALA A 225 -4.04 4.86 -12.46
N ASP A 226 -5.06 5.31 -13.21
CA ASP A 226 -5.75 4.51 -14.24
C ASP A 226 -4.75 4.01 -15.30
N HIS A 227 -3.74 4.80 -15.65
CA HIS A 227 -2.66 4.36 -16.53
C HIS A 227 -1.83 3.21 -15.91
N ALA A 228 -1.62 3.22 -14.59
CA ALA A 228 -0.87 2.16 -13.91
C ALA A 228 -1.65 0.85 -13.75
N SER A 229 -2.99 0.92 -13.79
CA SER A 229 -3.87 -0.26 -13.69
C SER A 229 -4.26 -0.83 -15.06
N ARG A 230 -4.31 -0.01 -16.11
CA ARG A 230 -4.71 -0.40 -17.47
C ARG A 230 -3.56 -0.57 -18.44
N GLY A 231 -2.42 0.03 -18.10
CA GLY A 231 -1.27 0.11 -18.99
C GLY A 231 -1.35 1.29 -19.96
N LEU A 232 -0.19 1.63 -20.53
CA LEU A 232 -0.02 2.70 -21.49
C LEU A 232 1.04 2.29 -22.52
N GLN A 233 0.84 2.64 -23.78
CA GLN A 233 1.88 2.49 -24.80
C GLN A 233 2.90 3.63 -24.66
N ALA A 234 4.17 3.34 -24.98
CA ALA A 234 5.26 4.29 -24.73
C ALA A 234 5.15 5.59 -25.53
N ASP A 235 4.58 5.55 -26.74
CA ASP A 235 4.32 6.73 -27.58
C ASP A 235 3.26 7.66 -26.98
N ARG A 236 2.36 7.14 -26.13
CA ARG A 236 1.27 7.92 -25.53
C ARG A 236 1.72 8.77 -24.34
N ILE A 237 2.80 8.41 -23.65
CA ILE A 237 3.18 9.04 -22.37
C ILE A 237 3.55 10.55 -22.52
N ASN A 238 4.03 10.95 -23.69
CA ASN A 238 4.38 12.33 -24.00
C ASN A 238 3.24 13.10 -24.67
N GLN A 239 2.06 12.51 -24.87
CA GLN A 239 0.93 13.20 -25.49
C GLN A 239 0.34 14.23 -24.51
N PRO A 240 -0.17 15.36 -25.03
CA PRO A 240 -0.71 16.44 -24.19
C PRO A 240 -1.89 16.04 -23.30
N ASP A 241 -2.66 15.04 -23.72
CA ASP A 241 -3.82 14.50 -23.01
C ASP A 241 -3.46 13.46 -21.95
N CYS A 242 -2.19 13.04 -21.89
CA CYS A 242 -1.74 12.03 -20.93
C CYS A 242 -1.42 12.66 -19.57
N THR A 243 -2.21 12.30 -18.57
CA THR A 243 -2.07 12.80 -17.20
C THR A 243 -0.96 12.10 -16.39
N TRP A 244 -0.35 11.03 -16.94
CA TRP A 244 0.65 10.28 -16.19
C TRP A 244 1.87 11.09 -15.77
N LYS A 245 2.42 11.87 -16.70
CA LYS A 245 3.62 12.65 -16.45
C LYS A 245 3.32 14.00 -15.81
N THR A 246 2.22 14.62 -16.24
CA THR A 246 1.85 15.98 -15.87
C THR A 246 0.92 16.07 -14.67
N GLY A 247 0.38 14.95 -14.21
CA GLY A 247 -0.69 14.92 -13.21
C GLY A 247 -2.02 15.49 -13.74
N PRO A 248 -3.09 15.41 -12.95
CA PRO A 248 -4.37 16.03 -13.29
C PRO A 248 -4.28 17.56 -13.18
N SER A 249 -5.05 18.27 -14.03
CA SER A 249 -4.97 19.72 -14.21
C SER A 249 -5.18 20.52 -12.92
N PHE A 250 -6.07 20.08 -12.03
CA PHE A 250 -6.37 20.81 -10.79
C PHE A 250 -5.15 20.94 -9.85
N LEU A 251 -4.14 20.08 -9.97
CA LEU A 251 -2.91 20.18 -9.19
C LEU A 251 -2.02 21.35 -9.63
N ASN A 252 -2.25 21.89 -10.81
CA ASN A 252 -1.52 23.09 -11.30
C ASN A 252 -2.21 24.40 -10.90
N GLU A 253 -3.38 24.31 -10.23
CA GLU A 253 -4.12 25.48 -9.77
C GLU A 253 -3.57 26.00 -8.44
N GLU A 254 -3.56 27.32 -8.25
CA GLU A 254 -3.25 27.95 -6.97
C GLU A 254 -4.24 29.11 -6.73
N PRO A 255 -5.13 29.02 -5.74
CA PRO A 255 -5.22 27.94 -4.72
C PRO A 255 -5.70 26.60 -5.30
N LEU A 256 -5.30 25.51 -4.63
CA LEU A 256 -5.69 24.16 -5.02
C LEU A 256 -7.21 23.97 -4.90
N THR A 257 -7.86 23.62 -6.02
CA THR A 257 -9.30 23.33 -6.07
C THR A 257 -9.54 21.83 -6.06
N MET A 258 -10.07 21.32 -4.95
CA MET A 258 -10.33 19.87 -4.83
C MET A 258 -11.51 19.45 -5.72
N PRO A 259 -11.45 18.26 -6.34
CA PRO A 259 -12.59 17.69 -7.05
C PRO A 259 -13.82 17.56 -6.15
N ALA A 260 -15.02 17.65 -6.74
CA ALA A 260 -16.27 17.50 -6.01
C ALA A 260 -16.32 16.16 -5.27
N GLN A 261 -16.61 16.21 -3.97
CA GLN A 261 -16.66 15.02 -3.14
C GLN A 261 -18.08 14.45 -3.10
N PRO A 262 -18.28 13.17 -3.47
CA PRO A 262 -19.57 12.51 -3.36
C PRO A 262 -19.90 12.28 -1.88
N LYS A 263 -21.18 12.05 -1.61
CA LYS A 263 -21.62 11.61 -0.28
C LYS A 263 -21.00 10.25 0.04
N HIS A 264 -20.50 10.09 1.25
CA HIS A 264 -19.97 8.81 1.70
C HIS A 264 -21.02 7.70 1.65
N LEU A 265 -20.63 6.54 1.13
CA LEU A 265 -21.49 5.38 1.09
C LEU A 265 -21.84 4.91 2.50
N THR A 266 -23.11 4.63 2.72
CA THR A 266 -23.58 3.93 3.91
C THR A 266 -23.12 2.46 3.87
N LEU A 267 -23.12 1.82 5.02
CA LEU A 267 -22.77 0.39 5.09
C LEU A 267 -23.72 -0.52 4.33
N GLN A 268 -24.99 -0.18 4.29
CA GLN A 268 -25.98 -0.93 3.53
C GLN A 268 -25.65 -0.88 2.04
N GLU A 269 -25.22 0.27 1.53
CA GLU A 269 -24.79 0.46 0.15
C GLU A 269 -23.47 -0.30 -0.12
N ILE A 270 -22.52 -0.29 0.80
CA ILE A 270 -21.29 -1.10 0.70
C ILE A 270 -21.62 -2.59 0.71
N GLN A 271 -22.52 -3.03 1.60
CA GLN A 271 -22.95 -4.43 1.69
C GLN A 271 -23.70 -4.91 0.45
N ALA A 272 -24.46 -4.02 -0.20
CA ALA A 272 -25.15 -4.33 -1.45
C ALA A 272 -24.19 -4.51 -2.63
N GLN A 273 -23.05 -3.81 -2.62
CA GLN A 273 -22.06 -3.82 -3.69
C GLN A 273 -20.91 -4.82 -3.47
N THR A 274 -20.72 -5.29 -2.21
CA THR A 274 -19.60 -6.17 -1.87
C THR A 274 -20.01 -7.24 -0.86
N ASN A 275 -19.32 -8.39 -0.92
CA ASN A 275 -19.44 -9.44 0.10
C ASN A 275 -18.45 -9.24 1.27
N ASP A 276 -17.85 -8.06 1.40
CA ASP A 276 -16.76 -7.81 2.35
C ASP A 276 -17.24 -7.43 3.76
N VAL A 277 -18.52 -7.15 3.93
CA VAL A 277 -19.14 -6.94 5.25
C VAL A 277 -19.54 -8.29 5.84
N LYS A 278 -19.05 -8.61 7.03
CA LYS A 278 -19.46 -9.85 7.75
C LYS A 278 -20.92 -9.74 8.15
N LYS A 279 -21.70 -10.78 7.83
CA LYS A 279 -23.05 -10.94 8.37
C LYS A 279 -22.97 -11.00 9.89
N ILE A 280 -23.85 -10.30 10.59
CA ILE A 280 -23.96 -10.41 12.06
C ILE A 280 -24.39 -11.84 12.35
N ALA A 281 -23.48 -12.65 12.85
CA ALA A 281 -23.87 -13.90 13.50
C ALA A 281 -24.48 -13.52 14.85
N HIS A 282 -25.72 -13.91 15.13
CA HIS A 282 -26.27 -13.87 16.48
C HIS A 282 -25.42 -14.83 17.32
N VAL A 283 -24.56 -14.27 18.16
CA VAL A 283 -23.84 -15.06 19.15
C VAL A 283 -24.86 -15.42 20.22
N HIS A 284 -25.29 -16.67 20.24
CA HIS A 284 -25.89 -17.21 21.45
C HIS A 284 -24.81 -17.16 22.52
N THR A 285 -25.07 -16.45 23.59
CA THR A 285 -24.23 -16.42 24.79
C THR A 285 -24.18 -17.83 25.38
N THR A 286 -23.16 -18.58 24.97
CA THR A 286 -22.73 -19.72 25.81
C THR A 286 -22.05 -19.11 27.03
N THR A 287 -22.46 -19.53 28.20
CA THR A 287 -21.79 -19.21 29.46
C THR A 287 -20.30 -19.45 29.30
N ALA A 288 -19.53 -18.38 29.20
CA ALA A 288 -18.09 -18.47 29.06
C ALA A 288 -17.55 -18.99 30.40
N SER A 289 -17.04 -20.23 30.41
CA SER A 289 -16.10 -20.61 31.46
C SER A 289 -14.94 -19.62 31.41
N HIS A 290 -14.58 -19.03 32.55
CA HIS A 290 -13.44 -18.12 32.66
C HIS A 290 -12.15 -18.89 32.30
N LYS A 291 -11.79 -18.92 31.00
CA LYS A 291 -10.48 -19.43 30.61
C LYS A 291 -9.43 -18.39 31.02
N SER A 292 -8.41 -18.80 31.75
CA SER A 292 -7.23 -18.00 32.00
C SER A 292 -6.63 -17.55 30.66
N ILE A 293 -6.02 -16.37 30.63
CA ILE A 293 -5.32 -15.87 29.43
C ILE A 293 -4.24 -16.87 28.98
N LEU A 294 -3.63 -17.59 29.91
CA LEU A 294 -2.64 -18.64 29.64
C LEU A 294 -3.25 -19.82 28.89
N ASN A 295 -4.44 -20.27 29.27
CA ASN A 295 -5.14 -21.36 28.56
C ASN A 295 -5.50 -20.95 27.12
N ILE A 296 -5.76 -19.67 26.87
CA ILE A 296 -6.01 -19.14 25.50
C ILE A 296 -4.71 -19.11 24.68
N LEU A 297 -3.60 -18.75 25.32
CA LEU A 297 -2.28 -18.74 24.66
C LEU A 297 -1.80 -20.15 24.33
N ASP A 298 -2.06 -21.13 25.20
CA ASP A 298 -1.69 -22.55 24.98
C ASP A 298 -2.43 -23.17 23.78
N GLU A 299 -3.62 -22.67 23.43
CA GLU A 299 -4.38 -23.11 22.26
C GLU A 299 -3.84 -22.46 20.94
N MET A 300 -2.91 -21.52 21.02
CA MET A 300 -2.35 -20.82 19.87
C MET A 300 -1.01 -21.42 19.44
N SER A 301 -0.92 -21.91 18.20
CA SER A 301 0.29 -22.52 17.65
C SER A 301 1.31 -21.55 17.05
N GLU A 302 0.95 -20.27 16.86
CA GLU A 302 1.77 -19.29 16.17
C GLU A 302 2.13 -18.09 17.05
N TRP A 303 3.42 -17.84 17.25
CA TRP A 303 3.95 -16.72 18.04
C TRP A 303 3.37 -15.37 17.62
N ASN A 304 3.30 -15.08 16.33
CA ASN A 304 2.77 -13.82 15.84
C ASN A 304 1.28 -13.61 16.14
N LYS A 305 0.50 -14.69 16.20
CA LYS A 305 -0.91 -14.64 16.61
C LYS A 305 -1.05 -14.36 18.10
N MET A 306 -0.23 -15.00 18.94
CA MET A 306 -0.18 -14.72 20.37
C MET A 306 0.14 -13.25 20.64
N VAL A 307 1.20 -12.74 20.02
CA VAL A 307 1.63 -11.33 20.18
C VAL A 307 0.52 -10.37 19.73
N SER A 308 -0.13 -10.64 18.61
CA SER A 308 -1.22 -9.79 18.12
C SER A 308 -2.44 -9.82 19.05
N PHE A 309 -2.77 -11.00 19.59
CA PHE A 309 -3.85 -11.16 20.57
C PHE A 309 -3.59 -10.35 21.84
N VAL A 310 -2.42 -10.52 22.45
CA VAL A 310 -2.04 -9.80 23.69
C VAL A 310 -1.96 -8.29 23.44
N CYS A 311 -1.41 -7.86 22.32
CA CYS A 311 -1.37 -6.45 21.92
C CYS A 311 -2.78 -5.84 21.87
N THR A 312 -3.74 -6.54 21.24
CA THR A 312 -5.14 -6.11 21.16
C THR A 312 -5.80 -6.04 22.54
N MET A 313 -5.56 -7.06 23.38
CA MET A 313 -6.09 -7.09 24.76
C MET A 313 -5.55 -5.96 25.62
N GLU A 314 -4.28 -5.63 25.51
CA GLU A 314 -3.68 -4.51 26.23
C GLU A 314 -4.22 -3.16 25.76
N GLN A 315 -4.40 -2.98 24.45
CA GLN A 315 -5.02 -1.78 23.90
C GLN A 315 -6.47 -1.62 24.40
N PHE A 316 -7.24 -2.71 24.40
CA PHE A 316 -8.61 -2.73 24.91
C PHE A 316 -8.66 -2.40 26.40
N LYS A 317 -7.76 -3.00 27.22
CA LYS A 317 -7.64 -2.68 28.63
C LYS A 317 -7.36 -1.18 28.86
N ARG A 318 -6.46 -0.60 28.08
CA ARG A 318 -6.15 0.85 28.15
C ARG A 318 -7.35 1.71 27.77
N PHE A 319 -8.10 1.30 26.77
CA PHE A 319 -9.35 1.97 26.36
C PHE A 319 -10.38 1.98 27.49
N LEU A 320 -10.56 0.86 28.18
CA LEU A 320 -11.51 0.73 29.30
C LEU A 320 -11.07 1.49 30.56
N THR A 321 -9.77 1.67 30.78
CA THR A 321 -9.25 2.24 32.04
C THR A 321 -8.92 3.74 31.98
N LYS A 322 -8.96 4.37 30.79
CA LYS A 322 -8.70 5.81 30.63
C LYS A 322 -10.01 6.60 30.55
N PRO A 323 -10.13 7.74 31.26
CA PRO A 323 -11.27 8.64 31.08
C PRO A 323 -11.28 9.25 29.67
N LEU A 324 -12.47 9.46 29.13
CA LEU A 324 -12.77 9.94 27.75
C LEU A 324 -12.12 11.28 27.35
N THR A 325 -11.49 11.97 28.26
CA THR A 325 -10.95 13.33 28.07
C THR A 325 -9.52 13.40 27.51
N ASN A 326 -8.78 12.30 27.47
CA ASN A 326 -7.42 12.28 26.93
C ASN A 326 -7.41 11.57 25.57
N LYS A 327 -7.16 12.34 24.48
CA LYS A 327 -6.86 11.80 23.16
C LYS A 327 -5.88 10.63 23.29
N LEU A 328 -6.30 9.45 22.83
CA LEU A 328 -5.48 8.25 22.75
C LEU A 328 -4.24 8.57 21.91
N THR A 329 -3.12 8.83 22.56
CA THR A 329 -1.83 8.69 21.88
C THR A 329 -1.63 7.21 21.64
N VAL A 330 -1.93 6.75 20.44
CA VAL A 330 -1.63 5.40 20.00
C VAL A 330 -0.11 5.28 20.05
N LYS A 331 0.40 4.40 20.93
CA LYS A 331 1.83 4.06 20.87
C LYS A 331 2.15 3.53 19.47
N PRO A 332 3.34 3.86 18.92
CA PRO A 332 3.76 3.25 17.66
C PRO A 332 3.53 1.74 17.69
N TYR A 333 3.01 1.17 16.62
CA TYR A 333 2.65 -0.25 16.52
C TYR A 333 3.80 -1.18 16.92
N ILE A 334 5.04 -0.80 16.61
CA ILE A 334 6.25 -1.54 16.98
C ILE A 334 6.39 -1.62 18.51
N ASP A 335 6.25 -0.51 19.22
CA ASP A 335 6.38 -0.47 20.68
C ASP A 335 5.29 -1.29 21.37
N ALA A 336 4.06 -1.26 20.84
CA ALA A 336 2.95 -2.07 21.36
C ALA A 336 3.22 -3.56 21.20
N ARG A 337 3.79 -3.99 20.06
CA ARG A 337 4.16 -5.39 19.82
C ARG A 337 5.31 -5.84 20.73
N ILE A 338 6.34 -5.03 20.90
CA ILE A 338 7.46 -5.32 21.81
C ILE A 338 6.93 -5.49 23.24
N HIS A 339 6.06 -4.59 23.68
CA HIS A 339 5.46 -4.68 25.01
C HIS A 339 4.63 -5.96 25.18
N ALA A 340 3.81 -6.34 24.18
CA ALA A 340 3.04 -7.58 24.19
C ALA A 340 3.94 -8.83 24.27
N GLN A 341 5.07 -8.84 23.56
CA GLN A 341 6.07 -9.93 23.65
C GLN A 341 6.61 -10.08 25.08
N PHE A 342 7.00 -8.97 25.70
CA PHE A 342 7.47 -9.00 27.11
C PHE A 342 6.37 -9.45 28.06
N THR A 343 5.12 -9.07 27.83
CA THR A 343 3.98 -9.52 28.64
C THR A 343 3.79 -11.03 28.54
N ILE A 344 3.86 -11.60 27.34
CA ILE A 344 3.76 -13.06 27.16
C ILE A 344 4.92 -13.77 27.84
N MET A 345 6.15 -13.31 27.63
CA MET A 345 7.34 -13.92 28.26
C MET A 345 7.22 -13.90 29.79
N LYS A 346 6.78 -12.78 30.36
CA LYS A 346 6.58 -12.65 31.81
C LYS A 346 5.52 -13.62 32.32
N LEU A 347 4.38 -13.76 31.65
CA LEU A 347 3.32 -14.70 32.04
C LEU A 347 3.81 -16.14 32.00
N LEU A 348 4.54 -16.53 30.98
CA LEU A 348 5.14 -17.85 30.85
C LEU A 348 6.20 -18.12 31.91
N GLN A 349 7.03 -17.13 32.23
CA GLN A 349 8.01 -17.23 33.31
C GLN A 349 7.34 -17.38 34.68
N GLU A 350 6.29 -16.61 34.96
CA GLU A 350 5.54 -16.72 36.21
C GLU A 350 4.84 -18.07 36.34
N GLN A 351 4.40 -18.69 35.24
CA GLN A 351 3.77 -20.01 35.23
C GLN A 351 4.79 -21.17 35.44
N HIS A 352 5.87 -21.15 34.69
CA HIS A 352 6.80 -22.29 34.63
C HIS A 352 7.98 -22.18 35.59
N PHE A 353 8.27 -20.98 36.11
CA PHE A 353 9.39 -20.72 37.01
C PHE A 353 8.95 -19.95 38.27
N TYR A 354 7.75 -20.26 38.78
CA TYR A 354 7.16 -19.55 39.90
C TYR A 354 8.04 -19.58 41.15
N GLU A 355 8.63 -20.73 41.48
CA GLU A 355 9.49 -20.89 42.65
C GLU A 355 10.76 -20.08 42.53
N GLU A 356 11.44 -20.14 41.38
CA GLU A 356 12.65 -19.40 41.09
C GLU A 356 12.41 -17.88 41.07
N MET A 357 11.31 -17.44 40.47
CA MET A 357 10.92 -16.03 40.45
C MET A 357 10.59 -15.52 41.84
N THR A 358 10.00 -16.34 42.69
CA THR A 358 9.71 -15.97 44.11
C THR A 358 10.99 -15.85 44.88
N GLN A 359 11.94 -16.78 44.71
CA GLN A 359 13.26 -16.72 45.35
C GLN A 359 14.06 -15.48 44.92
N LEU A 360 14.05 -15.12 43.60
CA LEU A 360 14.67 -13.89 43.11
C LEU A 360 14.06 -12.63 43.71
N LYS A 361 12.73 -12.58 43.82
CA LYS A 361 12.02 -11.43 44.43
C LYS A 361 12.31 -11.29 45.93
N SER A 362 12.57 -12.39 46.65
CA SER A 362 12.92 -12.40 48.06
C SER A 362 14.40 -12.24 48.33
N GLY A 363 15.25 -12.12 47.30
CA GLY A 363 16.70 -11.95 47.43
C GLY A 363 17.44 -13.19 47.92
N THR A 364 16.79 -14.39 47.87
CA THR A 364 17.41 -15.66 48.18
C THR A 364 18.17 -16.24 46.98
N THR A 365 19.31 -16.88 47.25
CA THR A 365 20.14 -17.50 46.19
C THR A 365 19.46 -18.68 45.55
N ILE A 366 19.34 -18.68 44.21
CA ILE A 366 18.82 -19.80 43.44
C ILE A 366 19.91 -20.88 43.35
N ASP A 367 19.54 -22.15 43.44
CA ASP A 367 20.45 -23.27 43.19
C ASP A 367 21.08 -23.19 41.79
N LYS A 368 22.43 -23.20 41.73
CA LYS A 368 23.19 -23.08 40.47
C LYS A 368 22.82 -24.10 39.39
N LYS A 369 22.28 -25.27 39.77
CA LYS A 369 21.78 -26.28 38.83
C LYS A 369 20.47 -25.90 38.14
N LYS A 370 19.71 -24.93 38.71
CA LYS A 370 18.42 -24.49 38.17
C LYS A 370 18.57 -23.21 37.30
N ILE A 371 19.68 -22.47 37.43
CA ILE A 371 19.91 -21.20 36.70
C ILE A 371 19.92 -21.40 35.18
N GLY A 372 20.41 -22.53 34.66
CA GLY A 372 20.43 -22.83 33.22
C GLY A 372 19.04 -23.00 32.57
N ARG A 373 17.98 -23.20 33.34
CA ARG A 373 16.60 -23.35 32.84
C ARG A 373 15.83 -22.02 32.79
N ALA A 374 16.29 -21.01 33.51
CA ALA A 374 15.63 -19.69 33.56
C ALA A 374 16.10 -18.71 32.46
N HIS A 375 17.08 -19.09 31.64
CA HIS A 375 17.67 -18.28 30.57
C HIS A 375 17.28 -18.74 29.16
N VAL A 376 16.23 -19.55 29.00
CA VAL A 376 15.72 -19.91 27.65
C VAL A 376 14.50 -19.08 27.32
#